data_eefb5fb18ea9ec21b600a484fd7b5661
#
_entry.id   eefb5fb18ea9ec21b600a484fd7b5661
#
_cell.length_a   1.000
_cell.length_b   1.000
_cell.length_c   1.000
_cell.angle_alpha   90.00
_cell.angle_beta   90.00
_cell.angle_gamma   90.00
#
_symmetry.space_group_name_H-M   'P 1'
#
loop_
_entity.id
_entity.type
_entity.pdbx_description
1 polymer ?
#
loop_
_entity_poly.entity_id
_entity_poly.type
_entity_poly.pdbx_seq_one_letter_code
_entity_poly.pdbx_strand_id
1 'polypeptide(L)'
;MADLLQLKQKYQPVLDVLAKEDATIQTLDLQGDKLHIRATTVSEASKNRVWDAIKRVDPNFSDLAHEITVAQGEQTYTVKAGDNLSKISQLFYGDANQYPKIANANNLADPNKIKVGQSLRIPAA
;
A
#
# COMPACT_ATOMS: atom_id res chain seq x y z
N MET A 1 -15.13 -26.01 8.13
CA MET A 1 -15.05 -24.70 8.79
C MET A 1 -13.67 -24.11 8.55
N ALA A 2 -13.60 -22.93 7.96
CA ALA A 2 -12.32 -22.24 7.74
C ALA A 2 -11.82 -21.64 9.07
N ASP A 3 -10.55 -21.76 9.33
CA ASP A 3 -9.92 -21.11 10.48
C ASP A 3 -9.04 -19.94 10.02
N LEU A 4 -8.57 -19.14 10.98
CA LEU A 4 -7.79 -17.94 10.70
C LEU A 4 -6.51 -18.27 9.91
N LEU A 5 -5.80 -19.35 10.28
CA LEU A 5 -4.57 -19.74 9.62
C LEU A 5 -4.81 -20.13 8.17
N GLN A 6 -5.85 -20.91 7.90
CA GLN A 6 -6.21 -21.31 6.54
C GLN A 6 -6.55 -20.11 5.66
N LEU A 7 -7.33 -19.18 6.18
CA LEU A 7 -7.69 -17.97 5.44
C LEU A 7 -6.49 -17.05 5.23
N LYS A 8 -5.60 -16.93 6.22
CA LYS A 8 -4.35 -16.17 6.04
C LYS A 8 -3.49 -16.78 4.93
N GLN A 9 -3.39 -18.10 4.88
CA GLN A 9 -2.63 -18.78 3.82
C GLN A 9 -3.26 -18.56 2.46
N LYS A 10 -4.59 -18.64 2.36
CA LYS A 10 -5.32 -18.39 1.10
C LYS A 10 -5.08 -16.96 0.60
N TYR A 11 -5.14 -15.99 1.50
CA TYR A 11 -5.01 -14.58 1.16
C TYR A 11 -3.58 -14.04 1.36
N GLN A 12 -2.58 -14.92 1.51
CA GLN A 12 -1.19 -14.49 1.65
C GLN A 12 -0.74 -13.55 0.52
N PRO A 13 -1.10 -13.77 -0.77
CA PRO A 13 -0.76 -12.83 -1.82
C PRO A 13 -1.30 -11.41 -1.56
N VAL A 14 -2.50 -11.30 -0.96
CA VAL A 14 -3.08 -10.00 -0.60
C VAL A 14 -2.27 -9.35 0.52
N LEU A 15 -1.89 -10.12 1.53
CA LEU A 15 -1.07 -9.62 2.64
C LEU A 15 0.29 -9.15 2.15
N ASP A 16 0.89 -9.89 1.19
CA ASP A 16 2.17 -9.52 0.58
C ASP A 16 2.05 -8.19 -0.18
N VAL A 17 0.96 -7.99 -0.92
CA VAL A 17 0.71 -6.73 -1.63
C VAL A 17 0.52 -5.59 -0.63
N LEU A 18 -0.24 -5.79 0.45
CA LEU A 18 -0.41 -4.77 1.48
C LEU A 18 0.94 -4.32 2.06
N ALA A 19 1.83 -5.27 2.36
CA ALA A 19 3.17 -4.95 2.85
C ALA A 19 4.00 -4.21 1.80
N LYS A 20 3.93 -4.63 0.55
CA LYS A 20 4.65 -4.05 -0.58
C LYS A 20 4.19 -2.62 -0.87
N GLU A 21 2.89 -2.35 -0.71
CA GLU A 21 2.28 -1.04 -0.92
C GLU A 21 2.38 -0.14 0.32
N ASP A 22 3.09 -0.57 1.33
CA ASP A 22 3.28 0.19 2.58
C ASP A 22 1.95 0.52 3.28
N ALA A 23 0.96 -0.35 3.12
CA ALA A 23 -0.35 -0.19 3.77
C ALA A 23 -0.25 -0.45 5.26
N THR A 24 -1.08 0.26 6.04
CA THR A 24 -1.20 0.03 7.48
C THR A 24 -2.37 -0.92 7.73
N ILE A 25 -2.09 -2.08 8.33
CA ILE A 25 -3.12 -3.05 8.69
C ILE A 25 -3.60 -2.75 10.11
N GLN A 26 -4.86 -2.33 10.25
CA GLN A 26 -5.46 -2.08 11.55
C GLN A 26 -6.02 -3.35 12.17
N THR A 27 -6.62 -4.21 11.35
CA THR A 27 -7.27 -5.44 11.83
C THR A 27 -7.01 -6.57 10.86
N LEU A 28 -6.67 -7.74 11.43
CA LEU A 28 -6.54 -8.98 10.68
C LEU A 28 -6.99 -10.12 11.58
N ASP A 29 -8.26 -10.51 11.49
CA ASP A 29 -8.84 -11.54 12.35
C ASP A 29 -9.97 -12.28 11.63
N LEU A 30 -10.64 -13.17 12.35
CA LEU A 30 -11.82 -13.87 11.86
C LEU A 30 -13.08 -13.09 12.24
N GLN A 31 -13.97 -12.94 11.27
CA GLN A 31 -15.32 -12.42 11.47
C GLN A 31 -16.30 -13.48 10.96
N GLY A 32 -16.81 -14.31 11.86
CA GLY A 32 -17.57 -15.49 11.47
C GLY A 32 -16.67 -16.47 10.72
N ASP A 33 -17.05 -16.85 9.52
CA ASP A 33 -16.27 -17.74 8.64
C ASP A 33 -15.40 -16.95 7.64
N LYS A 34 -15.27 -15.62 7.83
CA LYS A 34 -14.55 -14.76 6.91
C LYS A 34 -13.29 -14.21 7.53
N LEU A 35 -12.27 -14.04 6.72
CA LEU A 35 -11.08 -13.28 7.13
C LEU A 35 -11.43 -11.79 7.07
N HIS A 36 -11.30 -11.10 8.21
CA HIS A 36 -11.56 -9.67 8.28
C HIS A 36 -10.25 -8.91 8.19
N ILE A 37 -10.11 -8.10 7.13
CA ILE A 37 -8.96 -7.24 6.92
C ILE A 37 -9.43 -5.78 6.92
N ARG A 38 -8.84 -4.99 7.81
CA ARG A 38 -9.05 -3.55 7.85
C ARG A 38 -7.70 -2.89 7.66
N ALA A 39 -7.56 -2.11 6.59
CA ALA A 39 -6.28 -1.52 6.24
C ALA A 39 -6.46 -0.15 5.58
N THR A 40 -5.41 0.67 5.67
CA THR A 40 -5.34 1.96 4.99
C THR A 40 -4.18 1.94 4.03
N THR A 41 -4.45 2.24 2.75
CA THR A 41 -3.43 2.33 1.71
C THR A 41 -2.96 3.78 1.55
N VAL A 42 -1.79 3.95 0.95
CA VAL A 42 -1.18 5.28 0.79
C VAL A 42 -1.81 6.08 -0.35
N SER A 43 -2.48 5.42 -1.29
CA SER A 43 -3.09 6.10 -2.45
C SER A 43 -4.19 5.24 -3.06
N GLU A 44 -4.98 5.85 -3.94
CA GLU A 44 -6.00 5.14 -4.72
C GLU A 44 -5.36 4.06 -5.62
N ALA A 45 -4.20 4.35 -6.20
CA ALA A 45 -3.46 3.39 -7.01
C ALA A 45 -3.06 2.16 -6.19
N SER A 46 -2.59 2.36 -4.97
CA SER A 46 -2.28 1.25 -4.04
C SER A 46 -3.51 0.43 -3.71
N LYS A 47 -4.63 1.10 -3.42
CA LYS A 47 -5.91 0.43 -3.16
C LYS A 47 -6.33 -0.45 -4.32
N ASN A 48 -6.20 0.05 -5.55
CA ASN A 48 -6.54 -0.71 -6.74
C ASN A 48 -5.66 -1.95 -6.91
N ARG A 49 -4.37 -1.86 -6.59
CA ARG A 49 -3.46 -3.01 -6.64
C ARG A 49 -3.83 -4.07 -5.59
N VAL A 50 -4.25 -3.63 -4.40
CA VAL A 50 -4.75 -4.55 -3.36
C VAL A 50 -6.03 -5.26 -3.85
N TRP A 51 -6.95 -4.52 -4.45
CA TRP A 51 -8.15 -5.08 -5.03
C TRP A 51 -7.86 -6.12 -6.11
N ASP A 52 -6.89 -5.84 -6.99
CA ASP A 52 -6.47 -6.80 -8.02
C ASP A 52 -5.95 -8.09 -7.40
N ALA A 53 -5.18 -7.99 -6.32
CA ALA A 53 -4.69 -9.17 -5.61
C ALA A 53 -5.84 -9.98 -4.99
N ILE A 54 -6.83 -9.32 -4.40
CA ILE A 54 -8.02 -9.96 -3.85
C ILE A 54 -8.75 -10.75 -4.94
N LYS A 55 -8.97 -10.13 -6.08
CA LYS A 55 -9.67 -10.76 -7.22
C LYS A 55 -8.89 -11.92 -7.79
N ARG A 56 -7.56 -11.90 -7.75
CA ARG A 56 -6.73 -13.02 -8.22
C ARG A 56 -6.84 -14.23 -7.32
N VAL A 57 -6.96 -14.01 -6.00
CA VAL A 57 -7.10 -15.11 -5.04
C VAL A 57 -8.48 -15.73 -5.15
N ASP A 58 -9.52 -14.91 -5.13
CA ASP A 58 -10.90 -15.37 -5.24
C ASP A 58 -11.75 -14.24 -5.82
N PRO A 59 -12.19 -14.35 -7.11
CA PRO A 59 -12.99 -13.30 -7.73
C PRO A 59 -14.30 -13.00 -6.99
N ASN A 60 -14.82 -13.97 -6.24
CA ASN A 60 -16.04 -13.79 -5.47
C ASN A 60 -15.78 -13.30 -4.04
N PHE A 61 -14.55 -13.40 -3.56
CA PHE A 61 -14.10 -13.06 -2.19
C PHE A 61 -15.16 -13.31 -1.11
N SER A 62 -15.86 -14.46 -1.22
CA SER A 62 -16.97 -14.80 -0.34
C SER A 62 -16.56 -15.05 1.12
N ASP A 63 -15.29 -15.41 1.35
CA ASP A 63 -14.73 -15.65 2.68
C ASP A 63 -13.82 -14.51 3.15
N LEU A 64 -13.95 -13.33 2.55
CA LEU A 64 -13.20 -12.13 2.92
C LEU A 64 -14.14 -10.99 3.27
N ALA A 65 -14.03 -10.48 4.49
CA ALA A 65 -14.62 -9.19 4.87
C ALA A 65 -13.50 -8.16 4.84
N HIS A 66 -13.66 -7.10 4.06
CA HIS A 66 -12.59 -6.13 3.86
C HIS A 66 -13.08 -4.70 4.10
N GLU A 67 -12.19 -3.90 4.65
CA GLU A 67 -12.36 -2.45 4.79
C GLU A 67 -11.04 -1.81 4.38
N ILE A 68 -10.89 -1.51 3.09
CA ILE A 68 -9.68 -0.90 2.56
C ILE A 68 -9.96 0.57 2.30
N THR A 69 -9.25 1.44 3.01
CA THR A 69 -9.40 2.89 2.90
C THR A 69 -8.14 3.50 2.31
N VAL A 70 -8.23 4.76 1.92
CA VAL A 70 -7.10 5.51 1.36
C VAL A 70 -6.74 6.64 2.32
N ALA A 71 -5.46 6.77 2.65
CA ALA A 71 -4.97 7.86 3.49
C ALA A 71 -5.19 9.20 2.79
N GLN A 72 -5.56 10.22 3.55
CA GLN A 72 -5.88 11.55 3.03
C GLN A 72 -4.77 12.55 3.34
N GLY A 73 -4.56 13.51 2.44
CA GLY A 73 -3.66 14.62 2.64
C GLY A 73 -2.19 14.27 2.47
N GLU A 74 -1.33 15.11 3.04
CA GLU A 74 0.11 14.92 2.99
C GLU A 74 0.53 13.73 3.85
N GLN A 75 1.48 12.96 3.32
CA GLN A 75 2.01 11.78 4.01
C GLN A 75 3.52 11.89 4.15
N THR A 76 4.09 11.02 4.96
CA THR A 76 5.55 10.89 5.13
C THR A 76 5.95 9.48 4.72
N TYR A 77 7.04 9.38 3.97
CA TYR A 77 7.58 8.10 3.52
C TYR A 77 9.05 7.99 3.91
N THR A 78 9.45 6.84 4.44
CA THR A 78 10.85 6.55 4.74
C THR A 78 11.46 5.74 3.58
N VAL A 79 12.55 6.26 3.00
CA VAL A 79 13.22 5.63 1.86
C VAL A 79 13.79 4.27 2.26
N LYS A 80 13.55 3.27 1.42
CA LYS A 80 14.05 1.89 1.59
C LYS A 80 15.11 1.60 0.55
N ALA A 81 15.88 0.52 0.78
CA ALA A 81 16.88 0.09 -0.18
C ALA A 81 16.27 -0.18 -1.55
N GLY A 82 16.90 0.34 -2.60
CA GLY A 82 16.42 0.18 -3.97
C GLY A 82 15.36 1.18 -4.40
N ASP A 83 14.93 2.09 -3.51
CA ASP A 83 13.95 3.12 -3.86
C ASP A 83 14.56 4.24 -4.69
N ASN A 84 13.70 4.87 -5.51
CA ASN A 84 13.98 6.15 -6.15
C ASN A 84 12.68 6.95 -6.19
N LEU A 85 12.77 8.25 -6.52
CA LEU A 85 11.59 9.10 -6.53
C LEU A 85 10.53 8.64 -7.54
N SER A 86 10.94 8.09 -8.67
CA SER A 86 9.98 7.56 -9.66
C SER A 86 9.16 6.41 -9.10
N LYS A 87 9.79 5.49 -8.37
CA LYS A 87 9.11 4.37 -7.71
C LYS A 87 8.17 4.87 -6.60
N ILE A 88 8.63 5.83 -5.81
CA ILE A 88 7.83 6.44 -4.74
C ILE A 88 6.62 7.17 -5.34
N SER A 89 6.82 7.91 -6.43
CA SER A 89 5.75 8.57 -7.15
C SER A 89 4.72 7.57 -7.69
N GLN A 90 5.19 6.45 -8.24
CA GLN A 90 4.32 5.37 -8.69
C GLN A 90 3.48 4.81 -7.54
N LEU A 91 4.08 4.66 -6.37
CA LEU A 91 3.39 4.15 -5.18
C LEU A 91 2.28 5.09 -4.73
N PHE A 92 2.56 6.39 -4.61
CA PHE A 92 1.64 7.36 -4.04
C PHE A 92 0.66 7.96 -5.04
N TYR A 93 1.08 8.16 -6.29
CA TYR A 93 0.26 8.84 -7.31
C TYR A 93 -0.17 7.93 -8.45
N GLY A 94 0.36 6.72 -8.51
CA GLY A 94 0.10 5.82 -9.63
C GLY A 94 0.79 6.24 -10.93
N ASP A 95 1.71 7.21 -10.87
CA ASP A 95 2.40 7.77 -12.03
C ASP A 95 3.83 8.13 -11.65
N ALA A 96 4.80 7.44 -12.24
CA ALA A 96 6.22 7.67 -11.97
C ALA A 96 6.66 9.08 -12.38
N ASN A 97 5.97 9.71 -13.34
CA ASN A 97 6.31 11.03 -13.85
C ASN A 97 5.93 12.18 -12.92
N GLN A 98 5.26 11.89 -11.79
CA GLN A 98 4.91 12.91 -10.78
C GLN A 98 6.02 13.11 -9.74
N TYR A 99 7.17 12.47 -9.90
CA TYR A 99 8.28 12.59 -8.94
C TYR A 99 8.74 14.03 -8.71
N PRO A 100 8.64 14.99 -9.65
CA PRO A 100 9.00 16.38 -9.36
C PRO A 100 8.21 17.01 -8.21
N LYS A 101 6.96 16.59 -7.99
CA LYS A 101 6.16 17.05 -6.85
C LYS A 101 6.83 16.71 -5.53
N ILE A 102 7.37 15.49 -5.44
CA ILE A 102 8.06 15.01 -4.23
C ILE A 102 9.39 15.76 -4.07
N ALA A 103 10.14 15.89 -5.14
CA ALA A 103 11.42 16.61 -5.13
C ALA A 103 11.22 18.06 -4.65
N ASN A 104 10.22 18.76 -5.19
CA ASN A 104 9.93 20.13 -4.82
C ASN A 104 9.49 20.27 -3.37
N ALA A 105 8.65 19.37 -2.89
CA ALA A 105 8.16 19.38 -1.50
C ALA A 105 9.28 19.18 -0.48
N ASN A 106 10.36 18.50 -0.88
CA ASN A 106 11.48 18.19 0.00
C ASN A 106 12.74 19.02 -0.29
N ASN A 107 12.63 20.00 -1.17
CA ASN A 107 13.74 20.88 -1.56
C ASN A 107 14.96 20.09 -2.06
N LEU A 108 14.71 19.03 -2.85
CA LEU A 108 15.76 18.20 -3.39
C LEU A 108 16.35 18.85 -4.65
N ALA A 109 17.65 19.18 -4.59
CA ALA A 109 18.35 19.72 -5.75
C ALA A 109 18.53 18.65 -6.83
N ASP A 110 18.69 17.40 -6.42
CA ASP A 110 18.86 16.25 -7.32
C ASP A 110 17.92 15.13 -6.87
N PRO A 111 16.91 14.77 -7.70
CA PRO A 111 15.96 13.71 -7.36
C PRO A 111 16.60 12.33 -7.17
N ASN A 112 17.82 12.13 -7.65
CA ASN A 112 18.54 10.87 -7.52
C ASN A 112 19.35 10.77 -6.22
N LYS A 113 19.42 11.85 -5.44
CA LYS A 113 20.21 11.90 -4.20
C LYS A 113 19.33 11.70 -2.97
N ILE A 114 18.69 10.56 -2.88
CA ILE A 114 17.96 10.14 -1.68
C ILE A 114 18.69 8.98 -1.03
N LYS A 115 18.57 8.90 0.31
CA LYS A 115 19.28 7.89 1.10
C LYS A 115 18.30 6.99 1.84
N VAL A 116 18.66 5.73 2.01
CA VAL A 116 17.89 4.79 2.85
C VAL A 116 17.73 5.38 4.25
N GLY A 117 16.52 5.36 4.77
CA GLY A 117 16.19 5.94 6.06
C GLY A 117 15.81 7.41 6.02
N GLN A 118 15.98 8.08 4.88
CA GLN A 118 15.57 9.47 4.72
C GLN A 118 14.06 9.59 4.77
N SER A 119 13.55 10.57 5.51
CA SER A 119 12.12 10.86 5.57
C SER A 119 11.74 11.87 4.49
N LEU A 120 10.76 11.52 3.67
CA LEU A 120 10.27 12.37 2.58
C LEU A 120 8.82 12.81 2.85
N ARG A 121 8.52 14.06 2.58
CA ARG A 121 7.15 14.58 2.58
C ARG A 121 6.52 14.27 1.23
N ILE A 122 5.35 13.66 1.25
CA ILE A 122 4.61 13.30 0.05
C ILE A 122 3.37 14.19 -0.01
N PRO A 123 3.34 15.23 -0.85
CA PRO A 123 2.17 16.10 -0.94
C PRO A 123 0.94 15.34 -1.42
N ALA A 124 -0.24 15.84 -1.06
CA ALA A 124 -1.48 15.28 -1.55
C ALA A 124 -1.54 15.37 -3.08
N ALA A 125 -2.13 14.36 -3.69
CA ALA A 125 -2.26 14.29 -5.14
C ALA A 125 -3.19 15.38 -5.70
#